data_d71d874d71189219d60ab5336daa7b30
#
_entry.id   d71d874d71189219d60ab5336daa7b30
#
_cell.length_a   1.000
_cell.length_b   1.000
_cell.length_c   1.000
_cell.angle_alpha   90.00
_cell.angle_beta   90.00
_cell.angle_gamma   90.00
#
_symmetry.space_group_name_H-M   'P 1'
#
loop_
_entity.id
_entity.type
_entity.pdbx_description
1 polymer ?
#
loop_
_entity_poly.entity_id
_entity_poly.type
_entity_poly.pdbx_seq_one_letter_code
_entity_poly.pdbx_strand_id
1 'polypeptide(L)'
;GECGDICRINIFFLDDESKRRAWGVVDANPMLRRSTSLPSNIEITHKEAHKGAALAWLCGHLGVDVADAVAFGDGDNDLSMIRMAGDGVAMANAIPEVLAAADHVTSSCDEAGVAAYLEPILSAMA
;
A
#
# COMPACT_ATOMS: atom_id res chain seq x y z
N GLY A 1 6.77 -29.46 15.14
CA GLY A 1 5.63 -28.72 14.64
C GLY A 1 6.00 -28.17 13.27
N GLU A 2 5.17 -28.42 12.26
CA GLU A 2 5.33 -27.80 10.95
C GLU A 2 5.25 -26.29 11.16
N CYS A 3 6.33 -25.58 10.80
CA CYS A 3 6.32 -24.13 10.77
C CYS A 3 5.41 -23.75 9.59
N GLY A 4 4.23 -23.22 9.88
CA GLY A 4 3.37 -22.68 8.84
C GLY A 4 4.11 -21.62 8.03
N ASP A 5 3.71 -21.38 6.81
CA ASP A 5 4.32 -20.38 5.94
C ASP A 5 4.35 -19.01 6.61
N ILE A 6 5.53 -18.41 6.69
CA ILE A 6 5.70 -17.05 7.21
C ILE A 6 5.30 -16.07 6.12
N CYS A 7 4.17 -15.41 6.29
CA CYS A 7 3.67 -14.43 5.31
C CYS A 7 4.34 -13.06 5.46
N ARG A 8 4.74 -12.69 6.68
CA ARG A 8 5.36 -11.39 7.00
C ARG A 8 6.18 -11.48 8.29
N ILE A 9 7.29 -10.75 8.32
CA ILE A 9 8.09 -10.52 9.53
C ILE A 9 8.05 -9.02 9.82
N ASN A 10 7.71 -8.66 11.07
CA ASN A 10 7.75 -7.29 11.53
C ASN A 10 8.82 -7.17 12.64
N ILE A 11 9.78 -6.28 12.45
CA ILE A 11 10.90 -6.08 13.37
C ILE A 11 10.88 -4.64 13.85
N PHE A 12 10.91 -4.45 15.17
CA PHE A 12 11.06 -3.14 15.80
C PHE A 12 12.50 -2.92 16.24
N PHE A 13 13.03 -1.74 16.00
CA PHE A 13 14.40 -1.36 16.31
C PHE A 13 14.41 -0.28 17.38
N LEU A 14 15.42 -0.35 18.25
CA LEU A 14 15.65 0.64 19.29
C LEU A 14 16.56 1.77 18.81
N ASP A 15 17.26 1.58 17.69
CA ASP A 15 18.19 2.55 17.12
C ASP A 15 18.20 2.48 15.58
N ASP A 16 18.57 3.60 14.95
CA ASP A 16 18.60 3.74 13.50
C ASP A 16 19.75 2.96 12.84
N GLU A 17 20.84 2.67 13.56
CA GLU A 17 21.97 1.94 13.01
C GLU A 17 21.58 0.48 12.78
N SER A 18 20.98 -0.17 13.77
CA SER A 18 20.46 -1.53 13.66
C SER A 18 19.40 -1.63 12.56
N LYS A 19 18.52 -0.64 12.44
CA LYS A 19 17.53 -0.56 11.37
C LYS A 19 18.18 -0.49 9.99
N ARG A 20 19.16 0.38 9.78
CA ARG A 20 19.88 0.50 8.50
C ARG A 20 20.65 -0.77 8.14
N ARG A 21 21.25 -1.45 9.10
CA ARG A 21 21.92 -2.74 8.88
C ARG A 21 20.94 -3.81 8.41
N ALA A 22 19.77 -3.89 9.05
CA ALA A 22 18.71 -4.81 8.64
C ALA A 22 18.20 -4.49 7.22
N TRP A 23 18.06 -3.21 6.86
CA TRP A 23 17.73 -2.80 5.49
C TRP A 23 18.71 -3.37 4.46
N GLY A 24 20.01 -3.22 4.70
CA GLY A 24 21.03 -3.75 3.79
C GLY A 24 20.94 -5.27 3.58
N VAL A 25 20.59 -6.01 4.63
CA VAL A 25 20.40 -7.47 4.53
C VAL A 25 19.17 -7.82 3.70
N VAL A 26 18.05 -7.11 3.91
CA VAL A 26 16.82 -7.36 3.15
C VAL A 26 16.97 -6.95 1.69
N ASP A 27 17.56 -5.78 1.42
CA ASP A 27 17.77 -5.26 0.06
C ASP A 27 18.75 -6.12 -0.76
N ALA A 28 19.64 -6.86 -0.10
CA ALA A 28 20.52 -7.81 -0.76
C ALA A 28 19.81 -9.09 -1.25
N ASN A 29 18.60 -9.35 -0.80
CA ASN A 29 17.83 -10.53 -1.21
C ASN A 29 16.74 -10.15 -2.23
N PRO A 30 16.86 -10.55 -3.50
CA PRO A 30 15.92 -10.15 -4.56
C PRO A 30 14.52 -10.74 -4.42
N MET A 31 14.31 -11.68 -3.50
CA MET A 31 13.00 -12.29 -3.23
C MET A 31 12.22 -11.55 -2.12
N LEU A 32 12.88 -10.63 -1.42
CA LEU A 32 12.29 -9.91 -0.31
C LEU A 32 11.97 -8.47 -0.70
N ARG A 33 10.96 -7.93 -0.05
CA ARG A 33 10.59 -6.52 -0.06
C ARG A 33 10.48 -6.06 1.38
N ARG A 34 10.91 -4.83 1.63
CA ARG A 34 10.66 -4.15 2.89
C ARG A 34 9.68 -2.99 2.71
N SER A 35 8.91 -2.72 3.74
CA SER A 35 8.12 -1.50 3.92
C SER A 35 8.23 -1.06 5.38
N THR A 36 7.76 0.14 5.67
CA THR A 36 7.67 0.67 7.03
C THR A 36 6.26 1.20 7.25
N SER A 37 5.70 0.92 8.40
CA SER A 37 4.42 1.50 8.86
C SER A 37 4.63 2.48 10.03
N LEU A 38 5.78 2.39 10.71
CA LEU A 38 6.20 3.28 11.79
C LEU A 38 7.68 3.62 11.63
N PRO A 39 8.15 4.77 12.16
CA PRO A 39 9.56 5.16 12.06
C PRO A 39 10.55 4.11 12.59
N SER A 40 10.13 3.32 13.58
CA SER A 40 10.98 2.34 14.28
C SER A 40 10.86 0.91 13.77
N ASN A 41 10.03 0.61 12.76
CA ASN A 41 9.86 -0.77 12.29
C ASN A 41 10.34 -1.01 10.86
N ILE A 42 10.49 -2.28 10.55
CA ILE A 42 10.60 -2.82 9.19
C ILE A 42 9.62 -3.98 9.07
N GLU A 43 8.81 -3.96 8.04
CA GLU A 43 8.00 -5.09 7.61
C GLU A 43 8.67 -5.76 6.42
N ILE A 44 8.92 -7.05 6.52
CA ILE A 44 9.57 -7.85 5.48
C ILE A 44 8.55 -8.83 4.92
N THR A 45 8.37 -8.81 3.61
CA THR A 45 7.46 -9.70 2.87
C THR A 45 8.18 -10.27 1.65
N HIS A 46 7.56 -11.25 1.00
CA HIS A 46 7.96 -11.63 -0.34
C HIS A 46 7.76 -10.44 -1.31
N LYS A 47 8.62 -10.31 -2.31
CA LYS A 47 8.57 -9.18 -3.27
C LYS A 47 7.20 -9.02 -3.96
N GLU A 48 6.51 -10.13 -4.20
CA GLU A 48 5.18 -10.13 -4.83
C GLU A 48 4.04 -9.92 -3.82
N ALA A 49 4.32 -9.94 -2.51
CA ALA A 49 3.32 -9.72 -1.47
C ALA A 49 3.16 -8.23 -1.16
N HIS A 50 2.49 -7.50 -2.04
CA HIS A 50 2.20 -6.08 -1.90
C HIS A 50 0.76 -5.74 -2.29
N LYS A 51 0.27 -4.58 -1.88
CA LYS A 51 -1.15 -4.18 -2.05
C LYS A 51 -1.58 -4.14 -3.53
N GLY A 52 -0.70 -3.74 -4.44
CA GLY A 52 -1.00 -3.78 -5.88
C GLY A 52 -1.24 -5.21 -6.38
N ALA A 53 -0.38 -6.17 -6.03
CA ALA A 53 -0.58 -7.57 -6.40
C ALA A 53 -1.88 -8.14 -5.80
N ALA A 54 -2.21 -7.75 -4.55
CA ALA A 54 -3.47 -8.14 -3.92
C ALA A 54 -4.68 -7.55 -4.64
N LEU A 55 -4.62 -6.29 -5.06
CA LEU A 55 -5.67 -5.65 -5.87
C LEU A 55 -5.88 -6.38 -7.19
N ALA A 56 -4.81 -6.65 -7.94
CA ALA A 56 -4.89 -7.36 -9.22
C ALA A 56 -5.49 -8.77 -9.04
N TRP A 57 -5.06 -9.49 -8.01
CA TRP A 57 -5.61 -10.81 -7.69
C TRP A 57 -7.10 -10.73 -7.35
N LEU A 58 -7.50 -9.77 -6.52
CA LEU A 58 -8.90 -9.58 -6.11
C LEU A 58 -9.79 -9.21 -7.30
N CYS A 59 -9.36 -8.29 -8.14
CA CYS A 59 -10.08 -7.91 -9.36
C CYS A 59 -10.27 -9.13 -10.28
N GLY A 60 -9.21 -9.90 -10.52
CA GLY A 60 -9.29 -11.13 -11.30
C GLY A 60 -10.24 -12.18 -10.70
N HIS A 61 -10.24 -12.32 -9.37
CA HIS A 61 -11.14 -13.24 -8.67
C HIS A 61 -12.62 -12.82 -8.76
N LEU A 62 -12.89 -11.53 -8.76
CA LEU A 62 -14.24 -10.96 -8.87
C LEU A 62 -14.71 -10.78 -10.32
N GLY A 63 -13.84 -11.00 -11.32
CA GLY A 63 -14.15 -10.75 -12.71
C GLY A 63 -14.32 -9.26 -13.06
N VAL A 64 -13.64 -8.38 -12.31
CA VAL A 64 -13.62 -6.92 -12.49
C VAL A 64 -12.30 -6.56 -13.16
N ASP A 65 -12.31 -5.63 -14.13
CA ASP A 65 -11.07 -5.07 -14.65
C ASP A 65 -10.41 -4.17 -13.61
N VAL A 66 -9.10 -4.26 -13.46
CA VAL A 66 -8.35 -3.39 -12.55
C VAL A 66 -8.46 -1.92 -12.97
N ALA A 67 -8.70 -1.66 -14.25
CA ALA A 67 -8.98 -0.32 -14.78
C ALA A 67 -10.30 0.29 -14.26
N ASP A 68 -11.22 -0.54 -13.76
CA ASP A 68 -12.48 -0.08 -13.15
C ASP A 68 -12.38 0.02 -11.61
N ALA A 69 -11.22 -0.26 -11.05
CA ALA A 69 -11.00 -0.20 -9.60
C ALA A 69 -10.58 1.20 -9.14
N VAL A 70 -11.13 1.65 -8.03
CA VAL A 70 -10.68 2.85 -7.30
C VAL A 70 -9.86 2.40 -6.09
N ALA A 71 -8.67 2.95 -5.91
CA ALA A 71 -7.82 2.65 -4.77
C ALA A 71 -7.45 3.91 -3.99
N PHE A 72 -7.56 3.85 -2.67
CA PHE A 72 -7.20 4.95 -1.76
C PHE A 72 -5.95 4.60 -0.96
N GLY A 73 -5.07 5.59 -0.74
CA GLY A 73 -3.86 5.37 0.03
C GLY A 73 -3.20 6.63 0.52
N ASP A 74 -2.34 6.49 1.54
CA ASP A 74 -1.59 7.59 2.15
C ASP A 74 -0.11 7.26 2.41
N GLY A 75 0.27 5.98 2.45
CA GLY A 75 1.60 5.51 2.81
C GLY A 75 2.36 4.78 1.71
N ASP A 76 3.65 4.55 1.95
CA ASP A 76 4.55 3.85 1.02
C ASP A 76 4.02 2.47 0.58
N ASN A 77 3.38 1.74 1.49
CA ASN A 77 2.80 0.42 1.20
C ASN A 77 1.59 0.48 0.27
N ASP A 78 0.97 1.65 0.04
CA ASP A 78 -0.16 1.86 -0.85
C ASP A 78 0.27 2.19 -2.28
N LEU A 79 1.51 2.66 -2.47
CA LEU A 79 2.01 3.18 -3.74
C LEU A 79 1.80 2.21 -4.91
N SER A 80 2.02 0.91 -4.68
CA SER A 80 1.82 -0.11 -5.70
C SER A 80 0.34 -0.29 -6.09
N MET A 81 -0.57 -0.11 -5.17
CA MET A 81 -2.02 -0.20 -5.38
C MET A 81 -2.53 1.06 -6.10
N ILE A 82 -2.10 2.24 -5.66
CA ILE A 82 -2.41 3.53 -6.29
C ILE A 82 -2.02 3.54 -7.76
N ARG A 83 -0.82 3.04 -8.11
CA ARG A 83 -0.35 2.98 -9.49
C ARG A 83 -1.03 1.94 -10.36
N MET A 84 -1.65 0.94 -9.76
CA MET A 84 -2.24 -0.19 -10.48
C MET A 84 -3.73 0.01 -10.75
N ALA A 85 -4.45 0.66 -9.86
CA ALA A 85 -5.87 0.95 -10.01
C ALA A 85 -6.13 1.83 -11.24
N GLY A 86 -7.30 1.69 -11.84
CA GLY A 86 -7.74 2.61 -12.89
C GLY A 86 -7.97 4.03 -12.41
N ASP A 87 -8.21 4.19 -11.09
CA ASP A 87 -8.32 5.48 -10.42
C ASP A 87 -7.59 5.39 -9.06
N GLY A 88 -6.37 5.85 -9.02
CA GLY A 88 -5.55 5.94 -7.81
C GLY A 88 -5.78 7.26 -7.08
N VAL A 89 -6.32 7.22 -5.87
CA VAL A 89 -6.70 8.40 -5.09
C VAL A 89 -5.82 8.53 -3.85
N ALA A 90 -5.05 9.61 -3.76
CA ALA A 90 -4.28 9.93 -2.55
C ALA A 90 -5.16 10.64 -1.51
N MET A 91 -4.98 10.29 -0.24
CA MET A 91 -5.50 11.10 0.86
C MET A 91 -4.71 12.40 0.96
N ALA A 92 -5.34 13.51 1.38
CA ALA A 92 -4.65 14.80 1.52
C ALA A 92 -3.47 14.77 2.51
N ASN A 93 -3.51 13.85 3.48
CA ASN A 93 -2.41 13.60 4.43
C ASN A 93 -1.37 12.58 3.94
N ALA A 94 -1.41 12.18 2.67
CA ALA A 94 -0.50 11.20 2.11
C ALA A 94 0.95 11.71 2.02
N ILE A 95 1.89 10.78 2.00
CA ILE A 95 3.31 11.08 1.75
C ILE A 95 3.50 11.64 0.33
N PRO A 96 4.55 12.47 0.08
CA PRO A 96 4.77 13.12 -1.21
C PRO A 96 4.80 12.15 -2.39
N GLU A 97 5.34 10.96 -2.21
CA GLU A 97 5.45 9.93 -3.25
C GLU A 97 4.09 9.38 -3.68
N VAL A 98 3.14 9.26 -2.76
CA VAL A 98 1.76 8.84 -3.04
C VAL A 98 0.99 9.97 -3.71
N LEU A 99 1.12 11.21 -3.21
CA LEU A 99 0.52 12.40 -3.84
C LEU A 99 0.99 12.58 -5.29
N ALA A 100 2.26 12.31 -5.56
CA ALA A 100 2.83 12.43 -6.91
C ALA A 100 2.42 11.29 -7.87
N ALA A 101 2.01 10.14 -7.32
CA ALA A 101 1.68 8.95 -8.12
C ALA A 101 0.18 8.79 -8.37
N ALA A 102 -0.66 9.47 -7.60
CA ALA A 102 -2.12 9.35 -7.67
C ALA A 102 -2.69 10.16 -8.84
N ASP A 103 -3.81 9.69 -9.37
CA ASP A 103 -4.59 10.39 -10.40
C ASP A 103 -5.39 11.54 -9.78
N HIS A 104 -5.87 11.34 -8.55
CA HIS A 104 -6.65 12.33 -7.81
C HIS A 104 -6.19 12.45 -6.35
N VAL A 105 -6.57 13.55 -5.72
CA VAL A 105 -6.38 13.78 -4.28
C VAL A 105 -7.74 14.08 -3.66
N THR A 106 -8.06 13.39 -2.56
CA THR A 106 -9.26 13.65 -1.76
C THR A 106 -8.92 14.32 -0.42
N SER A 107 -9.92 14.61 0.40
CA SER A 107 -9.72 15.11 1.77
C SER A 107 -8.90 14.14 2.63
N SER A 108 -8.45 14.61 3.78
CA SER A 108 -7.69 13.78 4.73
C SER A 108 -8.53 12.65 5.33
N CYS A 109 -7.88 11.70 5.97
CA CYS A 109 -8.56 10.62 6.70
C CYS A 109 -9.43 11.18 7.85
N ASP A 110 -9.04 12.30 8.46
CA ASP A 110 -9.80 12.97 9.53
C ASP A 110 -11.06 13.69 9.01
N GLU A 111 -11.13 13.93 7.71
CA GLU A 111 -12.23 14.61 7.02
C GLU A 111 -13.07 13.66 6.16
N ALA A 112 -13.03 12.36 6.47
CA ALA A 112 -13.76 11.32 5.72
C ALA A 112 -13.50 11.33 4.20
N GLY A 113 -12.25 11.52 3.78
CA GLY A 113 -11.86 11.70 2.39
C GLY A 113 -12.34 10.60 1.44
N VAL A 114 -12.37 9.34 1.87
CA VAL A 114 -12.90 8.22 1.06
C VAL A 114 -14.38 8.43 0.76
N ALA A 115 -15.18 8.77 1.77
CA ALA A 115 -16.61 9.03 1.60
C ALA A 115 -16.84 10.26 0.69
N ALA A 116 -16.11 11.35 0.94
CA ALA A 116 -16.19 12.58 0.15
C ALA A 116 -15.91 12.35 -1.35
N TYR A 117 -15.00 11.42 -1.67
CA TYR A 117 -14.69 11.05 -3.05
C TYR A 117 -15.76 10.16 -3.67
N LEU A 118 -16.27 9.17 -2.93
CA LEU A 118 -17.20 8.17 -3.46
C LEU A 118 -18.65 8.65 -3.54
N GLU A 119 -19.12 9.51 -2.64
CA GLU A 119 -20.50 9.97 -2.60
C GLU A 119 -21.01 10.58 -3.93
N PRO A 120 -20.26 11.47 -4.62
CA PRO A 120 -20.69 12.00 -5.92
C PRO A 120 -20.79 10.90 -6.99
N ILE A 121 -19.86 9.95 -7.00
CA ILE A 121 -19.83 8.83 -7.96
C ILE A 121 -21.05 7.94 -7.76
N LEU A 122 -21.29 7.52 -6.51
CA LEU A 122 -22.42 6.66 -6.18
C LEU A 122 -23.78 7.34 -6.43
N SER A 123 -23.86 8.64 -6.16
CA SER A 123 -25.06 9.44 -6.43
C SER A 123 -25.37 9.54 -7.93
N ALA A 124 -24.34 9.60 -8.77
CA ALA A 124 -24.51 9.62 -10.22
C ALA A 124 -24.91 8.26 -10.82
N MET A 125 -24.67 7.15 -10.09
CA MET A 125 -25.04 5.79 -10.50
C MET A 125 -26.44 5.39 -10.07
N ALA A 126 -27.04 6.11 -9.13
CA ALA A 126 -28.38 5.85 -8.62
C ALA A 126 -29.45 6.49 -9.51
#